data_5b2980349a634039696022b799bde18f
#
_entry.id   5b2980349a634039696022b799bde18f
#
_cell.length_a   1.000
_cell.length_b   1.000
_cell.length_c   1.000
_cell.angle_alpha   90.00
_cell.angle_beta   90.00
_cell.angle_gamma   90.00
#
_symmetry.space_group_name_H-M   'P 1'
#
loop_
_entity.id
_entity.type
_entity.pdbx_description
1 polymer ?
#
loop_
_entity_poly.entity_id
_entity_poly.type
_entity_poly.pdbx_seq_one_letter_code
_entity_poly.pdbx_strand_id
1 'polypeptide(L)'
;MTNTADIREIEQFSLLSNRWWDKSGPFSALHKMSNARIEFIKNNANRIVNNEKTETKFLDGLECLDIGCGGGILSERLSRLGARVTGIDASESSINVAKQHSIKSRLEINYRCITTTDLLKNEKEKFLNKFDIVIASEVIEHVNERKVFLSDISKLCRSGGLVVFTTINKSFL
;
A
#
# COMPACT_ATOMS: atom_id res chain seq x y z
N MET A 1 -18.62 16.16 1.67
CA MET A 1 -17.34 15.50 2.00
C MET A 1 -16.93 14.70 0.77
N THR A 2 -15.87 15.09 0.08
CA THR A 2 -15.37 14.37 -1.10
C THR A 2 -14.69 13.10 -0.61
N ASN A 3 -15.40 11.97 -0.72
CA ASN A 3 -14.79 10.67 -0.49
C ASN A 3 -13.99 10.30 -1.74
N THR A 4 -12.68 10.16 -1.64
CA THR A 4 -11.82 9.79 -2.77
C THR A 4 -12.05 8.36 -3.26
N ALA A 5 -12.61 7.49 -2.43
CA ALA A 5 -12.89 6.11 -2.77
C ALA A 5 -14.32 5.92 -3.32
N ASP A 6 -14.49 5.10 -4.36
CA ASP A 6 -15.81 4.71 -4.88
C ASP A 6 -16.43 3.63 -3.98
N ILE A 7 -17.63 3.90 -3.47
CA ILE A 7 -18.34 2.98 -2.54
C ILE A 7 -18.62 1.63 -3.20
N ARG A 8 -18.98 1.61 -4.49
CA ARG A 8 -19.29 0.37 -5.22
C ARG A 8 -18.04 -0.52 -5.37
N GLU A 9 -16.88 0.09 -5.58
CA GLU A 9 -15.59 -0.61 -5.63
C GLU A 9 -15.25 -1.21 -4.26
N ILE A 10 -15.44 -0.44 -3.17
CA ILE A 10 -15.25 -0.93 -1.80
C ILE A 10 -16.12 -2.16 -1.52
N GLU A 11 -17.40 -2.12 -1.90
CA GLU A 11 -18.33 -3.23 -1.73
C GLU A 11 -17.88 -4.47 -2.51
N GLN A 12 -17.46 -4.31 -3.77
CA GLN A 12 -16.97 -5.40 -4.60
C GLN A 12 -15.73 -6.08 -4.01
N PHE A 13 -14.73 -5.31 -3.58
CA PHE A 13 -13.56 -5.86 -2.91
C PHE A 13 -13.90 -6.52 -1.56
N SER A 14 -14.87 -5.97 -0.83
CA SER A 14 -15.34 -6.53 0.43
C SER A 14 -15.94 -7.92 0.27
N LEU A 15 -16.73 -8.15 -0.79
CA LEU A 15 -17.31 -9.47 -1.11
C LEU A 15 -16.25 -10.54 -1.40
N LEU A 16 -15.10 -10.14 -1.92
CA LEU A 16 -13.99 -11.04 -2.27
C LEU A 16 -12.93 -11.14 -1.17
N SER A 17 -13.11 -10.46 -0.04
CA SER A 17 -12.07 -10.28 0.97
C SER A 17 -11.48 -11.59 1.50
N ASN A 18 -12.27 -12.64 1.70
CA ASN A 18 -11.80 -13.95 2.17
C ASN A 18 -10.86 -14.67 1.19
N ARG A 19 -10.75 -14.20 -0.04
CA ARG A 19 -9.97 -14.82 -1.11
C ARG A 19 -8.66 -14.08 -1.41
N TRP A 20 -8.28 -13.06 -0.64
CA TRP A 20 -7.05 -12.30 -0.84
C TRP A 20 -5.80 -13.18 -0.92
N TRP A 21 -5.70 -14.22 -0.11
CA TRP A 21 -4.55 -15.11 -0.01
C TRP A 21 -4.68 -16.41 -0.82
N ASP A 22 -5.77 -16.58 -1.56
CA ASP A 22 -5.94 -17.66 -2.53
C ASP A 22 -5.13 -17.36 -3.80
N LYS A 23 -3.96 -18.00 -3.94
CA LYS A 23 -3.04 -17.78 -5.07
C LYS A 23 -3.59 -18.22 -6.42
N SER A 24 -4.66 -19.01 -6.44
CA SER A 24 -5.41 -19.42 -7.65
C SER A 24 -6.70 -18.64 -7.84
N GLY A 25 -7.05 -17.78 -6.88
CA GLY A 25 -8.28 -17.00 -6.83
C GLY A 25 -8.24 -15.70 -7.64
N PRO A 26 -9.22 -14.82 -7.37
CA PRO A 26 -9.40 -13.57 -8.12
C PRO A 26 -8.19 -12.63 -8.00
N PHE A 27 -7.41 -12.73 -6.92
CA PHE A 27 -6.21 -11.91 -6.68
C PHE A 27 -4.90 -12.59 -7.11
N SER A 28 -4.96 -13.70 -7.88
CA SER A 28 -3.78 -14.44 -8.33
C SER A 28 -2.78 -13.57 -9.13
N ALA A 29 -3.29 -12.62 -9.91
CA ALA A 29 -2.46 -11.67 -10.65
C ALA A 29 -1.62 -10.80 -9.71
N LEU A 30 -2.19 -10.30 -8.59
CA LEU A 30 -1.47 -9.50 -7.60
C LEU A 30 -0.32 -10.31 -6.95
N HIS A 31 -0.57 -11.58 -6.65
CA HIS A 31 0.48 -12.47 -6.13
C HIS A 31 1.62 -12.67 -7.13
N LYS A 32 1.30 -12.91 -8.41
CA LYS A 32 2.29 -13.12 -9.49
C LYS A 32 3.12 -11.86 -9.72
N MET A 33 2.48 -10.69 -9.76
CA MET A 33 3.15 -9.40 -10.01
C MET A 33 3.93 -8.87 -8.81
N SER A 34 3.70 -9.41 -7.64
CA SER A 34 4.25 -8.92 -6.38
C SER A 34 5.80 -8.97 -6.35
N ASN A 35 6.43 -9.96 -7.01
CA ASN A 35 7.90 -10.00 -7.12
C ASN A 35 8.42 -8.83 -7.97
N ALA A 36 7.84 -8.60 -9.14
CA ALA A 36 8.23 -7.52 -10.03
C ALA A 36 8.04 -6.14 -9.36
N ARG A 37 6.95 -5.97 -8.59
CA ARG A 37 6.71 -4.73 -7.81
C ARG A 37 7.79 -4.51 -6.75
N ILE A 38 8.16 -5.54 -6.01
CA ILE A 38 9.24 -5.45 -5.01
C ILE A 38 10.57 -5.11 -5.67
N GLU A 39 10.94 -5.76 -6.78
CA GLU A 39 12.17 -5.42 -7.52
C GLU A 39 12.16 -3.97 -8.02
N PHE A 40 11.03 -3.51 -8.55
CA PHE A 40 10.88 -2.12 -8.97
C PHE A 40 11.07 -1.15 -7.80
N ILE A 41 10.46 -1.43 -6.63
CA ILE A 41 10.61 -0.62 -5.42
C ILE A 41 12.07 -0.60 -4.97
N LYS A 42 12.75 -1.76 -4.89
CA LYS A 42 14.15 -1.88 -4.51
C LYS A 42 15.06 -1.04 -5.43
N ASN A 43 14.90 -1.19 -6.75
CA ASN A 43 15.72 -0.49 -7.74
C ASN A 43 15.59 1.04 -7.63
N ASN A 44 14.39 1.55 -7.31
CA ASN A 44 14.14 2.98 -7.17
C ASN A 44 14.42 3.51 -5.76
N ALA A 45 14.41 2.65 -4.73
CA ALA A 45 14.71 3.04 -3.36
C ALA A 45 16.21 3.14 -3.05
N ASN A 46 17.10 2.68 -3.91
CA ASN A 46 18.56 2.69 -3.70
C ASN A 46 19.10 4.06 -3.27
N ARG A 47 18.50 5.16 -3.74
CA ARG A 47 18.92 6.53 -3.40
C ARG A 47 18.59 6.96 -1.97
N ILE A 48 17.65 6.27 -1.32
CA ILE A 48 17.18 6.58 0.05
C ILE A 48 17.56 5.51 1.06
N VAL A 49 18.11 4.39 0.58
CA VAL A 49 18.58 3.26 1.39
C VAL A 49 20.05 3.44 1.70
N ASN A 50 20.45 3.13 2.92
CA ASN A 50 21.86 3.14 3.30
C ASN A 50 22.58 1.90 2.72
N ASN A 51 23.73 2.07 2.07
CA ASN A 51 24.46 1.04 1.31
C ASN A 51 24.97 -0.17 2.14
N GLU A 52 24.85 -0.13 3.46
CA GLU A 52 25.30 -1.22 4.36
C GLU A 52 24.23 -2.30 4.59
N LYS A 53 23.06 -2.21 3.93
CA LYS A 53 21.93 -3.10 4.22
C LYS A 53 22.03 -4.42 3.45
N THR A 54 21.66 -5.50 4.13
CA THR A 54 21.57 -6.84 3.52
C THR A 54 20.34 -6.94 2.62
N GLU A 55 20.36 -7.90 1.69
CA GLU A 55 19.23 -8.11 0.77
C GLU A 55 17.90 -8.38 1.49
N THR A 56 17.94 -9.10 2.61
CA THR A 56 16.77 -9.44 3.44
C THR A 56 16.26 -8.29 4.31
N LYS A 57 17.12 -7.27 4.56
CA LYS A 57 16.78 -6.07 5.33
C LYS A 57 16.97 -4.80 4.50
N PHE A 58 16.69 -4.89 3.22
CA PHE A 58 16.92 -3.80 2.28
C PHE A 58 16.19 -2.50 2.67
N LEU A 59 14.97 -2.59 3.19
CA LEU A 59 14.16 -1.45 3.62
C LEU A 59 14.20 -1.21 5.15
N ASP A 60 15.16 -1.80 5.86
CA ASP A 60 15.24 -1.70 7.32
C ASP A 60 15.23 -0.26 7.80
N GLY A 61 14.36 0.01 8.77
CA GLY A 61 14.18 1.34 9.36
C GLY A 61 13.42 2.36 8.52
N LEU A 62 13.05 2.06 7.26
CA LEU A 62 12.24 2.97 6.44
C LEU A 62 10.76 2.89 6.81
N GLU A 63 10.10 4.05 6.84
CA GLU A 63 8.67 4.18 6.99
C GLU A 63 7.98 4.03 5.63
N CYS A 64 7.18 2.98 5.46
CA CYS A 64 6.45 2.71 4.21
C CYS A 64 4.95 2.84 4.41
N LEU A 65 4.27 3.52 3.48
CA LEU A 65 2.81 3.58 3.39
C LEU A 65 2.34 2.80 2.17
N ASP A 66 1.51 1.79 2.40
CA ASP A 66 0.83 1.00 1.36
C ASP A 66 -0.64 1.43 1.30
N ILE A 67 -1.00 2.19 0.27
CA ILE A 67 -2.34 2.75 0.07
C ILE A 67 -3.15 1.79 -0.79
N GLY A 68 -4.39 1.47 -0.35
CA GLY A 68 -5.20 0.42 -0.95
C GLY A 68 -4.56 -0.95 -0.75
N CYS A 69 -4.07 -1.20 0.48
CA CYS A 69 -3.29 -2.41 0.78
C CYS A 69 -4.08 -3.72 0.66
N GLY A 70 -5.41 -3.65 0.57
CA GLY A 70 -6.31 -4.81 0.49
C GLY A 70 -6.04 -5.81 1.61
N GLY A 71 -5.87 -7.07 1.27
CA GLY A 71 -5.51 -8.16 2.20
C GLY A 71 -4.05 -8.19 2.64
N GLY A 72 -3.23 -7.18 2.30
CA GLY A 72 -1.87 -7.01 2.82
C GLY A 72 -0.77 -7.73 2.04
N ILE A 73 -1.02 -8.16 0.80
CA ILE A 73 -0.05 -8.94 0.00
C ILE A 73 1.27 -8.19 -0.17
N LEU A 74 1.22 -6.90 -0.53
CA LEU A 74 2.41 -6.08 -0.73
C LEU A 74 2.99 -5.61 0.61
N SER A 75 2.14 -5.20 1.53
CA SER A 75 2.52 -4.77 2.89
C SER A 75 3.40 -5.79 3.60
N GLU A 76 3.02 -7.08 3.57
CA GLU A 76 3.82 -8.13 4.21
C GLU A 76 5.19 -8.31 3.56
N ARG A 77 5.29 -8.15 2.25
CA ARG A 77 6.58 -8.23 1.55
C ARG A 77 7.51 -7.08 1.93
N LEU A 78 6.97 -5.86 2.03
CA LEU A 78 7.73 -4.70 2.48
C LEU A 78 8.21 -4.88 3.93
N SER A 79 7.35 -5.39 4.80
CA SER A 79 7.70 -5.70 6.19
C SER A 79 8.81 -6.77 6.30
N ARG A 80 8.77 -7.81 5.45
CA ARG A 80 9.84 -8.84 5.40
C ARG A 80 11.18 -8.27 4.94
N LEU A 81 11.20 -7.16 4.21
CA LEU A 81 12.41 -6.43 3.84
C LEU A 81 12.88 -5.45 4.94
N GLY A 82 12.24 -5.45 6.11
CA GLY A 82 12.61 -4.64 7.27
C GLY A 82 11.90 -3.29 7.36
N ALA A 83 11.00 -2.94 6.43
CA ALA A 83 10.25 -1.68 6.52
C ALA A 83 9.28 -1.66 7.71
N ARG A 84 9.12 -0.49 8.33
CA ARG A 84 7.99 -0.19 9.22
C ARG A 84 6.79 0.20 8.36
N VAL A 85 5.84 -0.73 8.22
CA VAL A 85 4.75 -0.59 7.26
C VAL A 85 3.48 -0.10 7.94
N THR A 86 2.86 0.93 7.36
CA THR A 86 1.46 1.29 7.55
C THR A 86 0.70 0.92 6.30
N GLY A 87 -0.31 0.05 6.41
CA GLY A 87 -1.23 -0.31 5.33
C GLY A 87 -2.58 0.35 5.56
N ILE A 88 -3.10 1.06 4.57
CA ILE A 88 -4.43 1.67 4.64
C ILE A 88 -5.31 1.18 3.50
N ASP A 89 -6.58 0.94 3.81
CA ASP A 89 -7.61 0.57 2.84
C ASP A 89 -8.98 1.10 3.30
N ALA A 90 -9.88 1.36 2.37
CA ALA A 90 -11.24 1.80 2.69
C ALA A 90 -12.18 0.64 3.05
N SER A 91 -11.80 -0.61 2.72
CA SER A 91 -12.56 -1.83 3.03
C SER A 91 -12.17 -2.40 4.39
N GLU A 92 -13.08 -2.35 5.36
CA GLU A 92 -12.85 -2.93 6.68
C GLU A 92 -12.63 -4.45 6.62
N SER A 93 -13.36 -5.15 5.76
CA SER A 93 -13.21 -6.60 5.59
C SER A 93 -11.84 -6.98 5.05
N SER A 94 -11.28 -6.21 4.09
CA SER A 94 -9.92 -6.39 3.58
C SER A 94 -8.88 -6.15 4.68
N ILE A 95 -9.03 -5.08 5.45
CA ILE A 95 -8.15 -4.77 6.59
C ILE A 95 -8.19 -5.87 7.65
N ASN A 96 -9.36 -6.44 7.95
CA ASN A 96 -9.48 -7.55 8.91
C ASN A 96 -8.73 -8.79 8.40
N VAL A 97 -8.81 -9.12 7.12
CA VAL A 97 -8.03 -10.21 6.52
C VAL A 97 -6.53 -9.93 6.60
N ALA A 98 -6.09 -8.70 6.27
CA ALA A 98 -4.70 -8.30 6.34
C ALA A 98 -4.13 -8.45 7.77
N LYS A 99 -4.86 -7.96 8.78
CA LYS A 99 -4.49 -8.12 10.21
C LYS A 99 -4.35 -9.58 10.62
N GLN A 100 -5.35 -10.40 10.29
CA GLN A 100 -5.32 -11.82 10.64
C GLN A 100 -4.14 -12.56 9.99
N HIS A 101 -3.84 -12.23 8.71
CA HIS A 101 -2.75 -12.88 8.00
C HIS A 101 -1.38 -12.43 8.52
N SER A 102 -1.19 -11.14 8.83
CA SER A 102 0.06 -10.64 9.38
C SER A 102 0.38 -11.25 10.77
N ILE A 103 -0.64 -11.46 11.61
CA ILE A 103 -0.48 -12.17 12.89
C ILE A 103 0.00 -13.61 12.67
N LYS A 104 -0.62 -14.36 11.74
CA LYS A 104 -0.18 -15.71 11.36
C LYS A 104 1.24 -15.72 10.79
N SER A 105 1.60 -14.69 10.06
CA SER A 105 2.93 -14.49 9.47
C SER A 105 3.97 -13.95 10.46
N ARG A 106 3.58 -13.61 11.71
CA ARG A 106 4.42 -12.99 12.74
C ARG A 106 5.06 -11.68 12.26
N LEU A 107 4.29 -10.84 11.57
CA LEU A 107 4.70 -9.53 11.07
C LEU A 107 3.96 -8.43 11.82
N GLU A 108 4.70 -7.39 12.21
CA GLU A 108 4.15 -6.18 12.82
C GLU A 108 3.88 -5.14 11.74
N ILE A 109 2.61 -4.98 11.37
CA ILE A 109 2.15 -4.04 10.35
C ILE A 109 0.98 -3.24 10.92
N ASN A 110 1.03 -1.91 10.77
CA ASN A 110 -0.04 -1.03 11.21
C ASN A 110 -1.13 -0.93 10.15
N TYR A 111 -2.11 -1.83 10.20
CA TYR A 111 -3.26 -1.81 9.28
C TYR A 111 -4.41 -0.96 9.79
N ARG A 112 -4.94 -0.08 8.91
CA ARG A 112 -6.00 0.87 9.26
C ARG A 112 -7.07 0.94 8.16
N CYS A 113 -8.34 0.90 8.57
CA CYS A 113 -9.48 1.17 7.67
C CYS A 113 -9.68 2.69 7.60
N ILE A 114 -9.06 3.35 6.61
CA ILE A 114 -9.09 4.80 6.46
C ILE A 114 -8.66 5.21 5.04
N THR A 115 -9.17 6.33 4.54
CA THR A 115 -8.70 6.95 3.29
C THR A 115 -7.51 7.88 3.53
N THR A 116 -6.78 8.26 2.48
CA THR A 116 -5.67 9.25 2.58
C THR A 116 -6.16 10.60 3.08
N THR A 117 -7.33 11.02 2.61
CA THR A 117 -7.96 12.30 2.99
C THR A 117 -8.33 12.32 4.47
N ASP A 118 -8.95 11.23 4.95
CA ASP A 118 -9.34 11.15 6.36
C ASP A 118 -8.11 10.99 7.28
N LEU A 119 -7.08 10.29 6.83
CA LEU A 119 -5.81 10.17 7.55
C LEU A 119 -5.18 11.56 7.79
N LEU A 120 -5.09 12.39 6.73
CA LEU A 120 -4.56 13.74 6.83
C LEU A 120 -5.48 14.69 7.60
N LYS A 121 -6.80 14.49 7.54
CA LYS A 121 -7.76 15.31 8.26
C LYS A 121 -7.70 15.04 9.77
N ASN A 122 -7.63 13.77 10.16
CA ASN A 122 -7.77 13.37 11.54
C ASN A 122 -6.43 13.33 12.31
N GLU A 123 -5.32 13.06 11.60
CA GLU A 123 -4.01 12.82 12.22
C GLU A 123 -2.86 13.47 11.43
N LYS A 124 -3.10 14.67 10.90
CA LYS A 124 -2.15 15.39 10.04
C LYS A 124 -0.76 15.51 10.65
N GLU A 125 -0.68 15.93 11.91
CA GLU A 125 0.60 16.14 12.61
C GLU A 125 1.43 14.85 12.69
N LYS A 126 0.78 13.70 12.77
CA LYS A 126 1.45 12.41 12.87
C LYS A 126 1.94 11.86 11.53
N PHE A 127 1.26 12.18 10.42
CA PHE A 127 1.49 11.55 9.13
C PHE A 127 1.98 12.49 8.03
N LEU A 128 1.97 13.81 8.25
CA LEU A 128 2.50 14.77 7.29
C LEU A 128 4.01 14.56 7.12
N ASN A 129 4.47 14.43 5.86
CA ASN A 129 5.89 14.25 5.52
C ASN A 129 6.57 13.09 6.27
N LYS A 130 5.82 12.06 6.63
CA LYS A 130 6.33 10.97 7.47
C LYS A 130 7.02 9.88 6.67
N PHE A 131 6.46 9.48 5.55
CA PHE A 131 6.83 8.23 4.89
C PHE A 131 8.01 8.41 3.93
N ASP A 132 8.98 7.51 4.04
CA ASP A 132 10.11 7.41 3.10
C ASP A 132 9.66 6.89 1.74
N ILE A 133 8.72 5.94 1.76
CA ILE A 133 8.15 5.34 0.57
C ILE A 133 6.62 5.33 0.70
N VAL A 134 5.94 5.87 -0.31
CA VAL A 134 4.48 5.80 -0.43
C VAL A 134 4.13 5.02 -1.69
N ILE A 135 3.33 3.98 -1.54
CA ILE A 135 2.96 3.08 -2.63
C ILE A 135 1.45 3.10 -2.81
N ALA A 136 0.99 3.25 -4.06
CA ALA A 136 -0.40 3.06 -4.45
C ALA A 136 -0.42 2.11 -5.67
N SER A 137 -0.65 0.82 -5.40
CA SER A 137 -0.58 -0.24 -6.39
C SER A 137 -1.97 -0.70 -6.78
N GLU A 138 -2.36 -0.50 -8.04
CA GLU A 138 -3.70 -0.80 -8.59
C GLU A 138 -4.81 -0.09 -7.79
N VAL A 139 -4.63 1.20 -7.53
CA VAL A 139 -5.57 2.02 -6.73
C VAL A 139 -6.09 3.22 -7.50
N ILE A 140 -5.25 3.89 -8.27
CA ILE A 140 -5.57 5.18 -8.91
C ILE A 140 -6.73 5.09 -9.89
N GLU A 141 -6.97 3.94 -10.50
CA GLU A 141 -8.10 3.64 -11.38
C GLU A 141 -9.45 3.63 -10.64
N HIS A 142 -9.44 3.35 -9.34
CA HIS A 142 -10.61 3.23 -8.45
C HIS A 142 -10.90 4.51 -7.66
N VAL A 143 -10.13 5.59 -7.92
CA VAL A 143 -10.25 6.86 -7.20
C VAL A 143 -11.06 7.87 -8.00
N ASN A 144 -12.11 8.43 -7.40
CA ASN A 144 -12.97 9.45 -8.00
C ASN A 144 -12.24 10.79 -8.12
N GLU A 145 -11.65 11.28 -7.03
CA GLU A 145 -11.00 12.58 -6.93
C GLU A 145 -9.46 12.46 -7.05
N ARG A 146 -8.97 12.10 -8.23
CA ARG A 146 -7.52 11.81 -8.46
C ARG A 146 -6.59 12.96 -8.08
N LYS A 147 -7.01 14.23 -8.30
CA LYS A 147 -6.18 15.40 -7.94
C LYS A 147 -6.02 15.52 -6.42
N VAL A 148 -7.08 15.29 -5.66
CA VAL A 148 -7.05 15.29 -4.19
C VAL A 148 -6.15 14.15 -3.71
N PHE A 149 -6.34 12.95 -4.26
CA PHE A 149 -5.56 11.76 -3.93
C PHE A 149 -4.05 11.97 -4.16
N LEU A 150 -3.66 12.51 -5.31
CA LEU A 150 -2.25 12.80 -5.61
C LEU A 150 -1.68 13.88 -4.68
N SER A 151 -2.47 14.91 -4.35
CA SER A 151 -2.08 15.93 -3.37
C SER A 151 -1.88 15.33 -1.97
N ASP A 152 -2.75 14.40 -1.56
CA ASP A 152 -2.65 13.75 -0.26
C ASP A 152 -1.40 12.86 -0.19
N ILE A 153 -1.13 12.08 -1.24
CA ILE A 153 0.09 11.26 -1.34
C ILE A 153 1.35 12.13 -1.24
N SER A 154 1.38 13.26 -1.95
CA SER A 154 2.49 14.21 -1.89
C SER A 154 2.74 14.77 -0.48
N LYS A 155 1.67 14.97 0.31
CA LYS A 155 1.78 15.45 1.71
C LYS A 155 2.22 14.34 2.68
N LEU A 156 1.87 13.09 2.40
CA LEU A 156 2.24 11.95 3.23
C LEU A 156 3.70 11.53 3.04
N CYS A 157 4.22 11.65 1.81
CA CYS A 157 5.61 11.38 1.48
C CYS A 157 6.51 12.51 1.97
N ARG A 158 7.64 12.17 2.61
CA ARG A 158 8.61 13.18 3.01
C ARG A 158 9.36 13.78 1.82
N SER A 159 9.97 14.93 1.99
CA SER A 159 10.87 15.50 0.98
C SER A 159 12.01 14.53 0.65
N GLY A 160 12.27 14.31 -0.63
CA GLY A 160 13.27 13.33 -1.11
C GLY A 160 12.84 11.86 -0.97
N GLY A 161 11.64 11.58 -0.49
CA GLY A 161 11.08 10.23 -0.46
C GLY A 161 10.72 9.68 -1.84
N LEU A 162 10.24 8.47 -1.88
CA LEU A 162 9.84 7.76 -3.10
C LEU A 162 8.32 7.57 -3.13
N VAL A 163 7.69 7.97 -4.24
CA VAL A 163 6.29 7.62 -4.52
C VAL A 163 6.25 6.62 -5.67
N VAL A 164 5.54 5.51 -5.47
CA VAL A 164 5.40 4.44 -6.46
C VAL A 164 3.92 4.25 -6.80
N PHE A 165 3.60 4.37 -8.08
CA PHE A 165 2.31 4.01 -8.64
C PHE A 165 2.46 2.82 -9.56
N THR A 166 1.56 1.85 -9.46
CA THR A 166 1.34 0.83 -10.49
C THR A 166 -0.14 0.80 -10.85
N THR A 167 -0.44 0.58 -12.11
CA THR A 167 -1.81 0.48 -12.61
C THR A 167 -1.85 -0.39 -13.86
N ILE A 168 -3.00 -1.00 -14.15
CA ILE A 168 -3.21 -1.83 -15.32
C ILE A 168 -3.23 -0.93 -16.57
N ASN A 169 -2.42 -1.27 -17.56
CA ASN A 169 -2.49 -0.62 -18.86
C ASN A 169 -3.73 -1.11 -19.62
N LYS A 170 -4.66 -0.20 -19.90
CA LYS A 170 -5.77 -0.45 -20.84
C LYS A 170 -5.25 -0.25 -22.27
N SER A 171 -4.39 -1.15 -22.76
CA SER A 171 -4.12 -1.20 -24.18
C SER A 171 -5.28 -1.90 -24.87
N PHE A 172 -5.95 -1.21 -25.80
CA PHE A 172 -6.78 -1.87 -26.79
C PHE A 172 -5.83 -2.60 -27.76
N LEU A 173 -5.86 -3.92 -27.75
CA LEU A 173 -5.39 -4.73 -28.86
C LEU A 173 -6.46 -4.76 -29.93
#